data_48374c81b0fb2758042322ce5eb8e024
#
_entry.id   48374c81b0fb2758042322ce5eb8e024
#
_cell.length_a   1.000
_cell.length_b   1.000
_cell.length_c   1.000
_cell.angle_alpha   90.00
_cell.angle_beta   90.00
_cell.angle_gamma   90.00
#
_symmetry.space_group_name_H-M   'P 1'
#
loop_
_entity.id
_entity.type
_entity.pdbx_description
1 polymer ?
#
loop_
_entity_poly.entity_id
_entity_poly.type
_entity_poly.pdbx_seq_one_letter_code
_entity_poly.pdbx_strand_id
1 'polypeptide(L)'
;MMASQDTKEDVQHSAQKTILVCDDETDLLLMFRIYLESQYKVITVDSGESCIDTILDYKSKNEEIDLLLLDYKLGDISGDIVARKVKEIDDLKILMITAFELDNQIVNELIQQGLIVDVVKKPVQLEQLSQKIKETIAGQ
;
A
#
# COMPACT_ATOMS: atom_id res chain seq x y z
N MET A 1 16.34 9.65 32.77
CA MET A 1 16.09 8.23 32.50
C MET A 1 14.82 7.99 31.76
N MET A 2 13.70 8.38 32.31
CA MET A 2 12.41 8.27 31.64
C MET A 2 12.39 9.04 30.33
N ALA A 3 12.97 10.21 30.30
CA ALA A 3 13.05 11.03 29.09
C ALA A 3 13.78 10.34 27.94
N SER A 4 14.81 9.55 28.27
CA SER A 4 15.59 8.83 27.28
C SER A 4 14.76 7.72 26.61
N GLN A 5 13.91 7.02 27.38
CA GLN A 5 13.01 6.01 26.83
C GLN A 5 11.93 6.63 25.97
N ASP A 6 11.35 7.72 26.42
CA ASP A 6 10.32 8.44 25.67
C ASP A 6 10.88 8.92 24.33
N THR A 7 12.12 9.41 24.33
CA THR A 7 12.78 9.84 23.10
C THR A 7 12.97 8.68 22.14
N LYS A 8 13.32 7.49 22.63
CA LYS A 8 13.47 6.30 21.81
C LYS A 8 12.17 5.89 21.19
N GLU A 9 11.10 5.90 21.96
CA GLU A 9 9.77 5.56 21.44
C GLU A 9 9.32 6.54 20.38
N ASP A 10 9.55 7.82 20.61
CA ASP A 10 9.21 8.85 19.62
C ASP A 10 9.99 8.66 18.32
N VAL A 11 11.27 8.35 18.41
CA VAL A 11 12.10 8.08 17.24
C VAL A 11 11.60 6.86 16.49
N GLN A 12 11.23 5.80 17.19
CA GLN A 12 10.66 4.60 16.57
C GLN A 12 9.34 4.91 15.85
N HIS A 13 8.48 5.69 16.49
CA HIS A 13 7.21 6.11 15.89
C HIS A 13 7.45 6.95 14.64
N SER A 14 8.35 7.92 14.72
CA SER A 14 8.64 8.79 13.59
C SER A 14 9.33 8.05 12.44
N ALA A 15 10.00 6.94 12.74
CA ALA A 15 10.66 6.10 11.74
C ALA A 15 9.72 5.04 11.15
N GLN A 16 8.53 4.87 11.71
CA GLN A 16 7.60 3.86 11.26
C GLN A 16 7.02 4.23 9.89
N LYS A 17 7.13 3.30 8.94
CA LYS A 17 6.62 3.51 7.60
C LYS A 17 5.10 3.34 7.55
N THR A 18 4.47 4.05 6.65
CA THR A 18 3.02 4.05 6.47
C THR A 18 2.64 3.28 5.22
N ILE A 19 1.73 2.33 5.38
CA ILE A 19 1.17 1.53 4.28
C ILE A 19 -0.31 1.84 4.17
N LEU A 20 -0.74 2.20 2.97
CA LEU A 20 -2.16 2.34 2.63
C LEU A 20 -2.60 1.06 1.92
N VAL A 21 -3.67 0.44 2.39
CA VAL A 21 -4.23 -0.77 1.80
C VAL A 21 -5.60 -0.45 1.23
N CYS A 22 -5.78 -0.72 -0.05
CA CYS A 22 -7.03 -0.48 -0.76
C CYS A 22 -7.57 -1.81 -1.30
N ASP A 23 -8.68 -2.27 -0.74
CA ASP A 23 -9.34 -3.52 -1.13
C ASP A 23 -10.81 -3.43 -0.74
N ASP A 24 -11.72 -3.90 -1.57
CA ASP A 24 -13.15 -3.84 -1.26
C ASP A 24 -13.62 -5.00 -0.38
N GLU A 25 -12.76 -5.96 -0.12
CA GLU A 25 -13.06 -7.06 0.81
C GLU A 25 -12.67 -6.66 2.24
N THR A 26 -13.67 -6.36 3.07
CA THR A 26 -13.43 -5.86 4.43
C THR A 26 -12.68 -6.86 5.31
N ASP A 27 -12.94 -8.16 5.13
CA ASP A 27 -12.24 -9.20 5.89
C ASP A 27 -10.74 -9.19 5.58
N LEU A 28 -10.40 -8.98 4.31
CA LEU A 28 -9.01 -8.93 3.86
C LEU A 28 -8.31 -7.68 4.41
N LEU A 29 -9.00 -6.55 4.43
CA LEU A 29 -8.46 -5.32 5.03
C LEU A 29 -8.15 -5.52 6.52
N LEU A 30 -9.04 -6.17 7.24
CA LEU A 30 -8.82 -6.46 8.66
C LEU A 30 -7.62 -7.39 8.85
N MET A 31 -7.50 -8.41 8.02
CA MET A 31 -6.36 -9.34 8.07
C MET A 31 -5.04 -8.60 7.85
N PHE A 32 -4.97 -7.74 6.84
CA PHE A 32 -3.76 -6.96 6.57
C PHE A 32 -3.42 -6.05 7.74
N ARG A 33 -4.41 -5.37 8.31
CA ARG A 33 -4.19 -4.50 9.45
C ARG A 33 -3.61 -5.27 10.62
N ILE A 34 -4.24 -6.38 11.00
CA ILE A 34 -3.79 -7.19 12.15
C ILE A 34 -2.36 -7.68 11.92
N TYR A 35 -2.07 -8.14 10.71
CA TYR A 35 -0.77 -8.72 10.41
C TYR A 35 0.35 -7.68 10.35
N LEU A 36 0.05 -6.48 9.83
CA LEU A 36 1.09 -5.49 9.52
C LEU A 36 1.25 -4.41 10.58
N GLU A 37 0.25 -4.17 11.43
CA GLU A 37 0.26 -3.00 12.32
C GLU A 37 1.34 -3.05 13.39
N SER A 38 1.92 -4.22 13.68
CA SER A 38 3.04 -4.30 14.62
C SER A 38 4.32 -3.67 14.06
N GLN A 39 4.45 -3.56 12.75
CA GLN A 39 5.66 -3.07 12.08
C GLN A 39 5.43 -1.77 11.31
N TYR A 40 4.20 -1.48 10.93
CA TYR A 40 3.87 -0.35 10.07
C TYR A 40 2.65 0.39 10.60
N LYS A 41 2.57 1.67 10.25
CA LYS A 41 1.29 2.38 10.37
C LYS A 41 0.44 1.94 9.19
N VAL A 42 -0.73 1.37 9.46
CA VAL A 42 -1.60 0.80 8.42
C VAL A 42 -2.88 1.61 8.32
N ILE A 43 -3.19 2.05 7.11
CA ILE A 43 -4.43 2.75 6.80
C ILE A 43 -5.17 1.88 5.80
N THR A 44 -6.45 1.63 6.02
CA THR A 44 -7.27 0.81 5.13
C THR A 44 -8.38 1.63 4.52
N VAL A 45 -8.62 1.45 3.23
CA VAL A 45 -9.74 2.03 2.50
C VAL A 45 -10.38 0.94 1.63
N ASP A 46 -11.65 1.09 1.34
CA ASP A 46 -12.42 0.04 0.68
C ASP A 46 -12.87 0.37 -0.75
N SER A 47 -12.41 1.49 -1.28
CA SER A 47 -12.75 1.90 -2.65
C SER A 47 -11.62 2.66 -3.29
N GLY A 48 -11.60 2.71 -4.62
CA GLY A 48 -10.62 3.50 -5.35
C GLY A 48 -10.75 4.98 -5.09
N GLU A 49 -11.97 5.47 -4.96
CA GLU A 49 -12.22 6.88 -4.63
C GLU A 49 -11.63 7.24 -3.27
N SER A 50 -11.91 6.42 -2.25
CA SER A 50 -11.35 6.65 -0.90
C SER A 50 -9.83 6.57 -0.90
N CYS A 51 -9.27 5.70 -1.72
CA CYS A 51 -7.82 5.58 -1.87
C CYS A 51 -7.22 6.89 -2.36
N ILE A 52 -7.76 7.43 -3.44
CA ILE A 52 -7.28 8.68 -4.03
C ILE A 52 -7.45 9.84 -3.05
N ASP A 53 -8.61 9.93 -2.41
CA ASP A 53 -8.89 10.98 -1.42
C ASP A 53 -7.91 10.93 -0.26
N THR A 54 -7.57 9.74 0.22
CA THR A 54 -6.61 9.57 1.31
C THR A 54 -5.23 10.05 0.91
N ILE A 55 -4.79 9.72 -0.30
CA ILE A 55 -3.47 10.14 -0.80
C ILE A 55 -3.42 11.66 -0.95
N LEU A 56 -4.49 12.26 -1.48
CA LEU A 56 -4.58 13.71 -1.60
C LEU A 56 -4.53 14.40 -0.24
N ASP A 57 -5.24 13.84 0.75
CA ASP A 57 -5.27 14.38 2.11
C ASP A 57 -3.87 14.33 2.74
N TYR A 58 -3.18 13.20 2.64
CA TYR A 58 -1.82 13.04 3.16
C TYR A 58 -0.87 14.03 2.51
N LYS A 59 -0.97 14.18 1.20
CA LYS A 59 -0.12 15.12 0.47
C LYS A 59 -0.38 16.57 0.89
N SER A 60 -1.64 16.92 1.10
CA SER A 60 -2.01 18.28 1.54
C SER A 60 -1.47 18.63 2.92
N LYS A 61 -1.28 17.61 3.77
CA LYS A 61 -0.75 17.76 5.12
C LYS A 61 0.76 17.57 5.18
N ASN A 62 1.41 17.34 4.06
CA ASN A 62 2.84 17.07 3.98
C ASN A 62 3.24 15.81 4.74
N GLU A 63 2.34 14.83 4.78
CA GLU A 63 2.57 13.52 5.39
C GLU A 63 2.82 12.50 4.30
N GLU A 64 3.70 11.54 4.58
CA GLU A 64 4.10 10.52 3.60
C GLU A 64 3.33 9.22 3.77
N ILE A 65 2.96 8.63 2.62
CA ILE A 65 2.59 7.22 2.52
C ILE A 65 3.74 6.54 1.78
N ASP A 66 4.28 5.48 2.35
CA ASP A 66 5.49 4.83 1.82
C ASP A 66 5.18 3.74 0.82
N LEU A 67 4.00 3.16 0.90
CA LEU A 67 3.60 2.06 0.03
C LEU A 67 2.09 1.99 -0.06
N LEU A 68 1.60 1.74 -1.26
CA LEU A 68 0.18 1.42 -1.52
C LEU A 68 0.06 -0.05 -1.91
N LEU A 69 -0.72 -0.81 -1.13
CA LEU A 69 -1.19 -2.13 -1.52
C LEU A 69 -2.55 -1.95 -2.18
N LEU A 70 -2.66 -2.27 -3.45
CA LEU A 70 -3.82 -1.89 -4.26
C LEU A 70 -4.40 -3.12 -4.95
N ASP A 71 -5.64 -3.45 -4.61
CA ASP A 71 -6.37 -4.49 -5.30
C ASP A 71 -6.72 -4.02 -6.71
N TYR A 72 -6.57 -4.89 -7.69
CA TYR A 72 -6.95 -4.57 -9.06
C TYR A 72 -8.47 -4.44 -9.21
N LYS A 73 -9.21 -5.34 -8.57
CA LYS A 73 -10.66 -5.43 -8.77
C LYS A 73 -11.40 -4.76 -7.62
N LEU A 74 -11.63 -3.48 -7.77
CA LEU A 74 -12.41 -2.68 -6.81
C LEU A 74 -13.82 -2.49 -7.37
N GLY A 75 -14.78 -2.22 -6.49
CA GLY A 75 -16.17 -2.11 -6.90
C GLY A 75 -16.50 -0.86 -7.72
N ASP A 76 -15.73 0.20 -7.53
CA ASP A 76 -16.00 1.50 -8.20
C ASP A 76 -15.12 1.73 -9.42
N ILE A 77 -13.81 1.71 -9.28
CA ILE A 77 -12.86 1.88 -10.40
C ILE A 77 -11.80 0.80 -10.29
N SER A 78 -11.25 0.40 -11.43
CA SER A 78 -10.23 -0.65 -11.44
C SER A 78 -8.89 -0.15 -10.90
N GLY A 79 -8.09 -1.08 -10.37
CA GLY A 79 -6.80 -0.75 -9.75
C GLY A 79 -5.82 -0.07 -10.69
N ASP A 80 -5.84 -0.41 -11.99
CA ASP A 80 -4.96 0.23 -12.96
C ASP A 80 -5.29 1.72 -13.15
N ILE A 81 -6.58 2.06 -13.13
CA ILE A 81 -7.01 3.46 -13.19
C ILE A 81 -6.59 4.20 -11.93
N VAL A 82 -6.76 3.57 -10.76
CA VAL A 82 -6.31 4.15 -9.49
C VAL A 82 -4.80 4.40 -9.53
N ALA A 83 -4.03 3.41 -9.98
CA ALA A 83 -2.57 3.54 -10.06
C ALA A 83 -2.16 4.72 -10.95
N ARG A 84 -2.81 4.91 -12.09
CA ARG A 84 -2.52 6.03 -12.98
C ARG A 84 -2.78 7.37 -12.31
N LYS A 85 -3.93 7.49 -11.62
CA LYS A 85 -4.29 8.71 -10.91
C LYS A 85 -3.35 9.00 -9.76
N VAL A 86 -2.95 7.96 -9.04
CA VAL A 86 -2.01 8.09 -7.92
C VAL A 86 -0.67 8.64 -8.42
N LYS A 87 -0.18 8.14 -9.54
CA LYS A 87 1.10 8.59 -10.09
C LYS A 87 1.08 10.05 -10.55
N GLU A 88 -0.08 10.57 -10.90
CA GLU A 88 -0.23 11.99 -11.21
C GLU A 88 -0.14 12.86 -9.95
N ILE A 89 -0.46 12.31 -8.79
CA ILE A 89 -0.48 13.03 -7.51
C ILE A 89 0.86 12.90 -6.80
N ASP A 90 1.44 11.71 -6.78
CA ASP A 90 2.60 11.41 -5.95
C ASP A 90 3.40 10.26 -6.57
N ASP A 91 4.70 10.23 -6.31
CA ASP A 91 5.57 9.15 -6.75
C ASP A 91 5.60 8.05 -5.69
N LEU A 92 4.45 7.48 -5.44
CA LEU A 92 4.22 6.47 -4.42
C LEU A 92 4.40 5.08 -5.03
N LYS A 93 5.15 4.21 -4.36
CA LYS A 93 5.32 2.83 -4.81
C LYS A 93 4.05 2.04 -4.59
N ILE A 94 3.67 1.24 -5.58
CA ILE A 94 2.44 0.47 -5.57
C ILE A 94 2.75 -1.01 -5.78
N LEU A 95 2.31 -1.84 -4.85
CA LEU A 95 2.20 -3.29 -5.03
C LEU A 95 0.75 -3.60 -5.35
N MET A 96 0.50 -4.20 -6.49
CA MET A 96 -0.86 -4.55 -6.89
C MET A 96 -1.21 -5.95 -6.39
N ILE A 97 -2.40 -6.08 -5.83
CA ILE A 97 -2.94 -7.37 -5.41
C ILE A 97 -3.93 -7.81 -6.46
N THR A 98 -3.78 -9.01 -6.99
CA THR A 98 -4.62 -9.47 -8.09
C THR A 98 -5.18 -10.85 -7.83
N ALA A 99 -6.36 -11.11 -8.36
CA ALA A 99 -6.86 -12.44 -8.46
C ALA A 99 -6.07 -13.21 -9.54
N PHE A 100 -6.24 -14.52 -9.54
CA PHE A 100 -5.47 -15.43 -10.37
C PHE A 100 -5.66 -15.19 -11.87
N GLU A 101 -6.83 -14.68 -12.29
CA GLU A 101 -7.19 -14.55 -13.70
C GLU A 101 -6.66 -13.29 -14.38
N LEU A 102 -5.97 -12.43 -13.66
CA LEU A 102 -5.46 -11.21 -14.30
C LEU A 102 -4.39 -11.56 -15.32
N ASP A 103 -4.54 -11.02 -16.52
CA ASP A 103 -3.63 -11.26 -17.65
C ASP A 103 -2.22 -10.76 -17.31
N ASN A 104 -1.23 -11.62 -17.48
CA ASN A 104 0.18 -11.28 -17.28
C ASN A 104 0.63 -10.14 -18.17
N GLN A 105 0.06 -10.00 -19.35
CA GLN A 105 0.39 -8.92 -20.26
C GLN A 105 0.01 -7.56 -19.67
N ILE A 106 -1.17 -7.47 -19.05
CA ILE A 106 -1.60 -6.24 -18.37
C ILE A 106 -0.65 -5.90 -17.23
N VAL A 107 -0.30 -6.89 -16.43
CA VAL A 107 0.64 -6.71 -15.32
C VAL A 107 1.98 -6.19 -15.82
N ASN A 108 2.52 -6.82 -16.85
CA ASN A 108 3.83 -6.43 -17.40
C ASN A 108 3.80 -5.01 -17.96
N GLU A 109 2.71 -4.62 -18.61
CA GLU A 109 2.55 -3.25 -19.11
C GLU A 109 2.54 -2.24 -17.98
N LEU A 110 1.84 -2.53 -16.88
CA LEU A 110 1.79 -1.64 -15.73
C LEU A 110 3.18 -1.48 -15.09
N ILE A 111 3.93 -2.57 -15.00
CA ILE A 111 5.31 -2.52 -14.47
C ILE A 111 6.21 -1.71 -15.40
N GLN A 112 6.15 -1.96 -16.69
CA GLN A 112 6.98 -1.27 -17.67
C GLN A 112 6.70 0.23 -17.71
N GLN A 113 5.45 0.61 -17.50
CA GLN A 113 5.06 2.02 -17.46
C GLN A 113 5.41 2.70 -16.12
N GLY A 114 5.96 1.96 -15.17
CA GLY A 114 6.32 2.50 -13.87
C GLY A 114 5.14 2.77 -12.95
N LEU A 115 3.97 2.20 -13.26
CA LEU A 115 2.77 2.43 -12.49
C LEU A 115 2.71 1.57 -11.23
N ILE A 116 3.23 0.35 -11.31
CA ILE A 116 3.33 -0.55 -10.17
C ILE A 116 4.74 -1.13 -10.11
N VAL A 117 5.15 -1.54 -8.92
CA VAL A 117 6.47 -2.16 -8.72
C VAL A 117 6.39 -3.66 -9.02
N ASP A 118 5.36 -4.31 -8.53
CA ASP A 118 5.18 -5.76 -8.64
C ASP A 118 3.74 -6.12 -8.29
N VAL A 119 3.43 -7.41 -8.36
CA VAL A 119 2.11 -7.92 -8.00
C VAL A 119 2.20 -8.98 -6.91
N VAL A 120 1.12 -9.09 -6.16
CA VAL A 120 0.89 -10.15 -5.18
C VAL A 120 -0.39 -10.86 -5.60
N LYS A 121 -0.32 -12.17 -5.79
CA LYS A 121 -1.48 -12.95 -6.24
C LYS A 121 -2.31 -13.42 -5.06
N LYS A 122 -3.63 -13.39 -5.24
CA LYS A 122 -4.57 -13.98 -4.29
C LYS A 122 -4.66 -15.49 -4.54
N PRO A 123 -4.78 -16.34 -3.53
CA PRO A 123 -4.87 -15.99 -2.11
C PRO A 123 -3.53 -15.51 -1.57
N VAL A 124 -3.57 -14.46 -0.76
CA VAL A 124 -2.36 -13.80 -0.27
C VAL A 124 -1.70 -14.66 0.80
N GLN A 125 -0.42 -14.96 0.62
CA GLN A 125 0.40 -15.62 1.62
C GLN A 125 1.13 -14.52 2.40
N LEU A 126 0.82 -14.40 3.70
CA LEU A 126 1.26 -13.26 4.51
C LEU A 126 2.77 -13.14 4.61
N GLU A 127 3.49 -14.27 4.71
CA GLU A 127 4.95 -14.23 4.79
C GLU A 127 5.57 -13.70 3.49
N GLN A 128 5.05 -14.12 2.35
CA GLN A 128 5.52 -13.63 1.05
C GLN A 128 5.20 -12.15 0.88
N LEU A 129 4.01 -11.74 1.30
CA LEU A 129 3.62 -10.34 1.27
C LEU A 129 4.55 -9.50 2.13
N SER A 130 4.81 -9.94 3.36
CA SER A 130 5.70 -9.24 4.28
C SER A 130 7.09 -9.06 3.68
N GLN A 131 7.64 -10.11 3.07
CA GLN A 131 8.95 -10.04 2.43
C GLN A 131 8.96 -9.04 1.26
N LYS A 132 7.92 -9.08 0.43
CA LYS A 132 7.81 -8.19 -0.72
C LYS A 132 7.65 -6.72 -0.28
N ILE A 133 6.92 -6.48 0.79
CA ILE A 133 6.79 -5.15 1.38
C ILE A 133 8.15 -4.64 1.84
N LYS A 134 8.89 -5.46 2.59
CA LYS A 134 10.22 -5.08 3.10
C LYS A 134 11.16 -4.74 1.95
N GLU A 135 11.20 -5.55 0.92
CA GLU A 135 12.05 -5.32 -0.24
C GLU A 135 11.67 -4.04 -0.97
N THR A 136 10.38 -3.79 -1.13
CA THR A 136 9.90 -2.62 -1.85
C THR A 136 10.22 -1.33 -1.10
N ILE A 137 9.97 -1.31 0.22
CA ILE A 137 10.25 -0.15 1.05
C ILE A 137 11.76 0.09 1.16
N ALA A 138 12.55 -0.98 1.35
CA ALA A 138 14.00 -0.86 1.45
C ALA A 138 14.64 -0.32 0.17
N GLY A 139 14.02 -0.57 -0.98
CA GLY A 139 14.51 -0.07 -2.26
C GLY A 139 14.29 1.42 -2.48
N GLN A 140 13.66 2.08 -1.53
CA GLN A 140 13.51 3.54 -1.61
C GLN A 140 14.80 4.26 -1.18
#